data_fb42f2f25f3a96bd90c252e0f470aa76
#
_entry.id   fb42f2f25f3a96bd90c252e0f470aa76
#
_cell.length_a   1.000
_cell.length_b   1.000
_cell.length_c   1.000
_cell.angle_alpha   90.00
_cell.angle_beta   90.00
_cell.angle_gamma   90.00
#
_symmetry.space_group_name_H-M   'P 1'
#
loop_
_entity.id
_entity.type
_entity.pdbx_description
1 polymer ?
#
loop_
_entity_poly.entity_id
_entity_poly.type
_entity_poly.pdbx_seq_one_letter_code
_entity_poly.pdbx_strand_id
1 'polypeptide(L)'
;ENFIHELISNSACDKTELYMTPGNHDVVRSDFRTHNITYYTGDEKEGKKHKELDENGMRLLGSTGFDGYSELYSNATGKVYSEKNKCFERNGYRILEINTSILAGTEHEEGKLSVYTEQLIKECKRIQNDDRINIAFMHHGVEFLREDEQRKFQQLMEDCHIDVVFSGHSHKIGKKTYDDTKRGICQFTCGGPLEDDYNKPSFYYCIYNSDTHKFECQLHTYAVDGSAAWKLAETERSFENGVLSY
;
A
#
# COMPACT_ATOMS: atom_id res chain seq x y z
N GLU A 1 -5.07 14.22 -11.64
CA GLU A 1 -6.54 14.11 -11.88
C GLU A 1 -6.83 13.56 -13.29
N ASN A 2 -6.30 14.14 -14.36
CA ASN A 2 -6.59 13.73 -15.74
C ASN A 2 -6.30 12.24 -15.99
N PHE A 3 -5.17 11.72 -15.51
CA PHE A 3 -4.81 10.30 -15.68
C PHE A 3 -5.84 9.35 -15.03
N ILE A 4 -6.28 9.65 -13.80
CA ILE A 4 -7.27 8.84 -13.10
C ILE A 4 -8.62 8.90 -13.82
N HIS A 5 -9.04 10.07 -14.30
CA HIS A 5 -10.26 10.22 -15.09
C HIS A 5 -10.21 9.44 -16.40
N GLU A 6 -9.08 9.48 -17.11
CA GLU A 6 -8.90 8.69 -18.33
C GLU A 6 -8.90 7.19 -18.05
N LEU A 7 -8.25 6.75 -16.97
CA LEU A 7 -8.22 5.36 -16.55
C LEU A 7 -9.65 4.84 -16.27
N ILE A 8 -10.44 5.59 -15.50
CA ILE A 8 -11.82 5.23 -15.16
C ILE A 8 -12.72 5.26 -16.41
N SER A 9 -12.61 6.28 -17.25
CA SER A 9 -13.45 6.44 -18.43
C SER A 9 -13.16 5.40 -19.52
N ASN A 10 -11.94 4.89 -19.58
CA ASN A 10 -11.52 3.85 -20.53
C ASN A 10 -11.60 2.43 -19.96
N SER A 11 -11.78 2.28 -18.65
CA SER A 11 -12.02 1.00 -18.01
C SER A 11 -13.52 0.75 -17.90
N ALA A 12 -13.93 -0.52 -17.93
CA ALA A 12 -15.31 -0.91 -17.60
C ALA A 12 -15.60 -0.85 -16.10
N CYS A 13 -14.67 -0.32 -15.29
CA CYS A 13 -14.79 -0.25 -13.83
C CYS A 13 -15.63 0.95 -13.41
N ASP A 14 -16.53 0.73 -12.47
CA ASP A 14 -17.18 1.79 -11.72
C ASP A 14 -16.11 2.47 -10.81
N LYS A 15 -16.12 3.80 -10.75
CA LYS A 15 -15.21 4.53 -9.86
C LYS A 15 -15.35 4.14 -8.37
N THR A 16 -16.48 3.56 -7.99
CA THR A 16 -16.68 3.02 -6.63
C THR A 16 -15.81 1.79 -6.35
N GLU A 17 -15.28 1.15 -7.39
CA GLU A 17 -14.31 0.04 -7.30
C GLU A 17 -12.85 0.52 -7.31
N LEU A 18 -12.60 1.82 -7.37
CA LEU A 18 -11.26 2.38 -7.21
C LEU A 18 -10.89 2.44 -5.73
N TYR A 19 -9.73 1.89 -5.40
CA TYR A 19 -9.13 1.90 -4.06
C TYR A 19 -7.80 2.63 -4.12
N MET A 20 -7.55 3.50 -3.15
CA MET A 20 -6.37 4.35 -3.13
C MET A 20 -5.84 4.50 -1.71
N THR A 21 -4.53 4.46 -1.55
CA THR A 21 -3.84 4.76 -0.29
C THR A 21 -2.89 5.94 -0.49
N PRO A 22 -2.77 6.87 0.48
CA PRO A 22 -1.88 8.01 0.33
C PRO A 22 -0.42 7.60 0.41
N GLY A 23 0.41 8.23 -0.43
CA GLY A 23 1.86 8.14 -0.36
C GLY A 23 2.47 9.29 0.45
N ASN A 24 3.79 9.23 0.65
CA ASN A 24 4.53 10.28 1.36
C ASN A 24 4.56 11.62 0.61
N HIS A 25 4.36 11.61 -0.71
CA HIS A 25 4.24 12.82 -1.53
C HIS A 25 2.84 13.44 -1.50
N ASP A 26 1.85 12.72 -1.03
CA ASP A 26 0.48 13.23 -0.85
C ASP A 26 0.30 13.98 0.48
N VAL A 27 1.35 14.02 1.29
CA VAL A 27 1.35 14.63 2.62
C VAL A 27 2.04 15.99 2.58
N VAL A 28 1.33 17.03 2.99
CA VAL A 28 1.90 18.38 3.12
C VAL A 28 2.94 18.39 4.24
N ARG A 29 4.16 18.79 3.91
CA ARG A 29 5.25 18.95 4.90
C ARG A 29 5.12 20.32 5.57
N SER A 30 5.13 20.34 6.89
CA SER A 30 5.11 21.55 7.70
C SER A 30 5.89 21.34 8.99
N ASP A 31 6.37 22.43 9.60
CA ASP A 31 7.08 22.36 10.88
C ASP A 31 6.22 21.72 11.97
N PHE A 32 4.93 22.01 11.96
CA PHE A 32 3.97 21.42 12.89
C PHE A 32 3.93 19.88 12.74
N ARG A 33 3.81 19.37 11.52
CA ARG A 33 3.83 17.93 11.28
C ARG A 33 5.16 17.31 11.65
N THR A 34 6.26 17.90 11.22
CA THR A 34 7.62 17.41 11.51
C THR A 34 7.85 17.28 13.00
N HIS A 35 7.44 18.28 13.80
CA HIS A 35 7.54 18.22 15.25
C HIS A 35 6.74 17.07 15.85
N ASN A 36 5.49 16.89 15.41
CA ASN A 36 4.63 15.83 15.90
C ASN A 36 5.06 14.44 15.42
N ILE A 37 5.54 14.31 14.19
CA ILE A 37 6.11 13.05 13.68
C ILE A 37 7.31 12.66 14.54
N THR A 38 8.24 13.58 14.82
CA THR A 38 9.42 13.33 15.68
C THR A 38 9.03 12.86 17.09
N TYR A 39 7.91 13.32 17.61
CA TYR A 39 7.39 12.86 18.90
C TYR A 39 7.02 11.36 18.89
N TYR A 40 6.50 10.83 17.76
CA TYR A 40 6.15 9.42 17.62
C TYR A 40 7.31 8.57 17.12
N THR A 41 8.12 9.08 16.21
CA THR A 41 9.27 8.32 15.64
C THR A 41 10.49 8.31 16.55
N GLY A 42 10.55 9.24 17.52
CA GLY A 42 11.71 9.43 18.38
C GLY A 42 12.83 10.20 17.69
N ASP A 43 13.86 10.52 18.44
CA ASP A 43 15.10 11.12 17.96
C ASP A 43 16.29 10.49 18.71
N GLU A 44 17.02 9.65 18.02
CA GLU A 44 18.18 8.95 18.61
C GLU A 44 19.28 9.92 19.06
N LYS A 45 19.46 11.03 18.34
CA LYS A 45 20.50 12.04 18.68
C LYS A 45 20.16 12.75 19.99
N GLU A 46 18.88 12.91 20.28
CA GLU A 46 18.38 13.51 21.53
C GLU A 46 18.02 12.45 22.59
N GLY A 47 18.24 11.17 22.32
CA GLY A 47 17.90 10.08 23.23
C GLY A 47 16.40 9.87 23.43
N LYS A 48 15.57 10.42 22.55
CA LYS A 48 14.10 10.29 22.60
C LYS A 48 13.70 8.96 21.98
N LYS A 49 13.00 8.13 22.75
CA LYS A 49 12.44 6.87 22.28
C LYS A 49 11.18 7.13 21.43
N HIS A 50 10.94 6.26 20.45
CA HIS A 50 9.68 6.24 19.72
C HIS A 50 8.51 5.97 20.66
N LYS A 51 7.31 6.40 20.25
CA LYS A 51 6.04 6.11 20.90
C LYS A 51 5.11 5.38 19.97
N GLU A 52 4.22 4.59 20.52
CA GLU A 52 3.17 3.97 19.76
C GLU A 52 2.19 5.04 19.23
N LEU A 53 1.79 4.90 17.97
CA LEU A 53 0.83 5.80 17.34
C LEU A 53 -0.57 5.49 17.90
N ASP A 54 -1.08 6.42 18.70
CA ASP A 54 -2.39 6.34 19.35
C ASP A 54 -3.48 7.09 18.56
N GLU A 55 -4.71 7.03 19.04
CA GLU A 55 -5.85 7.71 18.42
C GLU A 55 -5.68 9.25 18.37
N ASN A 56 -5.01 9.84 19.36
CA ASN A 56 -4.73 11.28 19.34
C ASN A 56 -3.71 11.63 18.24
N GLY A 57 -2.67 10.83 18.09
CA GLY A 57 -1.69 10.99 17.02
C GLY A 57 -2.33 10.81 15.65
N MET A 58 -3.15 9.78 15.48
CA MET A 58 -3.91 9.57 14.26
C MET A 58 -4.79 10.77 13.92
N ARG A 59 -5.57 11.26 14.88
CA ARG A 59 -6.45 12.42 14.67
C ARG A 59 -5.64 13.67 14.35
N LEU A 60 -4.56 13.94 15.08
CA LEU A 60 -3.74 15.13 14.92
C LEU A 60 -3.03 15.14 13.57
N LEU A 61 -2.34 14.04 13.23
CA LEU A 61 -1.57 13.92 12.01
C LEU A 61 -2.47 13.64 10.79
N GLY A 62 -3.58 12.96 10.97
CA GLY A 62 -4.56 12.69 9.94
C GLY A 62 -5.37 13.92 9.52
N SER A 63 -5.69 14.81 10.46
CA SER A 63 -6.38 16.08 10.18
C SER A 63 -5.47 17.16 9.61
N THR A 64 -4.17 16.91 9.48
CA THR A 64 -3.19 17.86 8.98
C THR A 64 -2.36 17.26 7.86
N GLY A 65 -2.36 17.89 6.71
CA GLY A 65 -1.48 17.54 5.61
C GLY A 65 -2.03 16.55 4.59
N PHE A 66 -3.30 16.12 4.71
CA PHE A 66 -3.95 15.26 3.70
C PHE A 66 -5.06 15.97 2.91
N ASP A 67 -5.18 17.29 3.01
CA ASP A 67 -6.30 18.02 2.39
C ASP A 67 -6.36 17.80 0.87
N GLY A 68 -5.22 17.97 0.18
CA GLY A 68 -5.14 17.76 -1.27
C GLY A 68 -5.43 16.30 -1.67
N TYR A 69 -4.91 15.34 -0.91
CA TYR A 69 -5.21 13.93 -1.14
C TYR A 69 -6.68 13.61 -0.87
N SER A 70 -7.27 14.16 0.18
CA SER A 70 -8.68 13.99 0.53
C SER A 70 -9.61 14.44 -0.59
N GLU A 71 -9.31 15.59 -1.20
CA GLU A 71 -10.04 16.11 -2.36
C GLU A 71 -9.89 15.17 -3.57
N LEU A 72 -8.64 14.80 -3.91
CA LEU A 72 -8.36 13.85 -4.99
C LEU A 72 -9.08 12.52 -4.79
N TYR A 73 -8.98 11.94 -3.58
CA TYR A 73 -9.62 10.67 -3.22
C TYR A 73 -11.14 10.74 -3.42
N SER A 74 -11.76 11.81 -2.92
CA SER A 74 -13.21 11.97 -3.01
C SER A 74 -13.68 12.15 -4.45
N ASN A 75 -12.96 12.94 -5.25
CA ASN A 75 -13.26 13.16 -6.65
C ASN A 75 -13.09 11.88 -7.48
N ALA A 76 -12.01 11.14 -7.24
CA ALA A 76 -11.69 9.93 -8.01
C ALA A 76 -12.59 8.75 -7.65
N THR A 77 -12.86 8.53 -6.36
CA THR A 77 -13.56 7.32 -5.89
C THR A 77 -15.03 7.52 -5.60
N GLY A 78 -15.49 8.76 -5.46
CA GLY A 78 -16.82 9.10 -4.95
C GLY A 78 -17.01 8.79 -3.46
N LYS A 79 -15.94 8.44 -2.74
CA LYS A 79 -15.95 8.07 -1.31
C LYS A 79 -15.37 9.21 -0.47
N VAL A 80 -15.76 9.28 0.78
CA VAL A 80 -15.15 10.22 1.74
C VAL A 80 -13.83 9.64 2.22
N TYR A 81 -12.75 10.41 2.10
CA TYR A 81 -11.45 10.05 2.65
C TYR A 81 -11.50 9.96 4.18
N SER A 82 -10.74 9.06 4.72
CA SER A 82 -10.44 8.98 6.15
C SER A 82 -9.00 8.53 6.29
N GLU A 83 -8.30 9.10 7.25
CA GLU A 83 -6.93 8.75 7.62
C GLU A 83 -6.78 7.33 8.18
N LYS A 84 -7.89 6.72 8.58
CA LYS A 84 -7.92 5.37 9.18
C LYS A 84 -7.81 4.28 8.12
N ASN A 85 -7.24 3.15 8.52
CA ASN A 85 -7.28 1.94 7.72
C ASN A 85 -8.75 1.52 7.48
N LYS A 86 -9.05 0.95 6.32
CA LYS A 86 -10.42 0.57 5.95
C LYS A 86 -10.44 -0.80 5.29
N CYS A 87 -11.39 -1.62 5.69
CA CYS A 87 -11.73 -2.87 5.02
C CYS A 87 -12.99 -2.67 4.17
N PHE A 88 -12.89 -2.96 2.88
CA PHE A 88 -14.00 -2.97 1.92
C PHE A 88 -14.32 -4.40 1.54
N GLU A 89 -15.59 -4.77 1.70
CA GLU A 89 -16.08 -6.09 1.31
C GLU A 89 -16.76 -6.02 -0.06
N ARG A 90 -16.44 -6.98 -0.91
CA ARG A 90 -17.02 -7.14 -2.24
C ARG A 90 -17.38 -8.60 -2.48
N ASN A 91 -18.11 -8.84 -3.57
CA ASN A 91 -18.38 -10.19 -4.01
C ASN A 91 -17.06 -10.81 -4.55
N GLY A 92 -16.56 -11.84 -3.88
CA GLY A 92 -15.36 -12.57 -4.27
C GLY A 92 -14.04 -12.03 -3.72
N TYR A 93 -13.98 -10.81 -3.15
CA TYR A 93 -12.74 -10.28 -2.59
C TYR A 93 -12.96 -9.27 -1.46
N ARG A 94 -11.94 -9.04 -0.66
CA ARG A 94 -11.85 -7.93 0.31
C ARG A 94 -10.60 -7.11 0.06
N ILE A 95 -10.73 -5.82 0.25
CA ILE A 95 -9.63 -4.86 0.13
C ILE A 95 -9.40 -4.20 1.49
N LEU A 96 -8.18 -4.30 2.00
CA LEU A 96 -7.73 -3.61 3.20
C LEU A 96 -6.81 -2.46 2.77
N GLU A 97 -7.33 -1.22 2.81
CA GLU A 97 -6.52 -0.01 2.62
C GLU A 97 -5.81 0.32 3.92
N ILE A 98 -4.46 0.36 3.87
CA ILE A 98 -3.62 0.63 5.03
C ILE A 98 -2.87 1.95 4.80
N ASN A 99 -3.12 2.92 5.67
CA ASN A 99 -2.44 4.21 5.63
C ASN A 99 -1.10 4.14 6.36
N THR A 100 -0.03 3.97 5.60
CA THR A 100 1.35 3.99 6.10
C THR A 100 1.96 5.39 6.10
N SER A 101 1.24 6.41 5.61
CA SER A 101 1.78 7.76 5.41
C SER A 101 1.48 8.72 6.57
N ILE A 102 0.85 8.26 7.64
CA ILE A 102 0.55 9.10 8.82
C ILE A 102 1.83 9.70 9.42
N LEU A 103 2.89 8.91 9.54
CA LEU A 103 4.20 9.34 10.04
C LEU A 103 5.19 9.70 8.92
N ALA A 104 4.74 9.75 7.66
CA ALA A 104 5.55 10.16 6.55
C ALA A 104 5.67 11.69 6.45
N GLY A 105 6.69 12.17 5.74
CA GLY A 105 6.94 13.59 5.48
C GLY A 105 8.24 14.12 6.10
N THR A 106 9.07 13.24 6.67
CA THR A 106 10.43 13.55 7.10
C THR A 106 11.45 12.89 6.17
N GLU A 107 12.72 13.26 6.33
CA GLU A 107 13.82 12.54 5.67
C GLU A 107 14.07 11.20 6.38
N HIS A 108 14.47 10.17 5.61
CA HIS A 108 14.82 8.85 6.14
C HIS A 108 13.67 8.14 6.89
N GLU A 109 12.64 7.81 6.15
CA GLU A 109 11.44 7.15 6.68
C GLU A 109 11.63 5.65 6.95
N GLU A 110 12.64 5.01 6.32
CA GLU A 110 12.90 3.57 6.45
C GLU A 110 13.09 3.16 7.91
N GLY A 111 12.34 2.15 8.33
CA GLY A 111 12.37 1.64 9.69
C GLY A 111 11.77 2.56 10.77
N LYS A 112 11.05 3.63 10.39
CA LYS A 112 10.49 4.60 11.34
C LYS A 112 8.97 4.73 11.27
N LEU A 113 8.36 4.24 10.21
CA LEU A 113 6.94 4.37 10.02
C LEU A 113 6.16 3.42 10.93
N SER A 114 4.93 3.78 11.17
CA SER A 114 3.99 3.01 11.97
C SER A 114 2.63 3.03 11.29
N VAL A 115 1.88 1.96 11.46
CA VAL A 115 0.46 1.91 11.18
C VAL A 115 -0.31 2.09 12.49
N TYR A 116 -1.54 2.57 12.43
CA TYR A 116 -2.39 2.61 13.63
C TYR A 116 -2.89 1.19 13.94
N THR A 117 -2.04 0.42 14.64
CA THR A 117 -2.20 -1.03 14.85
C THR A 117 -3.51 -1.36 15.56
N GLU A 118 -3.93 -0.59 16.56
CA GLU A 118 -5.18 -0.85 17.28
C GLU A 118 -6.40 -0.80 16.35
N GLN A 119 -6.45 0.20 15.49
CA GLN A 119 -7.55 0.35 14.53
C GLN A 119 -7.43 -0.68 13.40
N LEU A 120 -6.22 -0.99 12.95
CA LEU A 120 -5.98 -2.05 11.97
C LEU A 120 -6.48 -3.41 12.48
N ILE A 121 -6.23 -3.76 13.74
CA ILE A 121 -6.78 -4.96 14.38
C ILE A 121 -8.32 -4.98 14.34
N LYS A 122 -8.97 -3.84 14.55
CA LYS A 122 -10.45 -3.75 14.48
C LYS A 122 -10.96 -4.03 13.07
N GLU A 123 -10.30 -3.50 12.05
CA GLU A 123 -10.66 -3.78 10.64
C GLU A 123 -10.37 -5.24 10.26
N CYS A 124 -9.22 -5.76 10.67
CA CYS A 124 -8.84 -7.15 10.41
C CYS A 124 -9.82 -8.15 11.03
N LYS A 125 -10.34 -7.90 12.22
CA LYS A 125 -11.35 -8.76 12.86
C LYS A 125 -12.67 -8.87 12.07
N ARG A 126 -12.90 -8.00 11.10
CA ARG A 126 -14.05 -8.07 10.19
C ARG A 126 -13.81 -9.05 9.04
N ILE A 127 -12.54 -9.37 8.78
CA ILE A 127 -12.15 -10.31 7.74
C ILE A 127 -12.39 -11.73 8.23
N GLN A 128 -13.17 -12.48 7.48
CA GLN A 128 -13.50 -13.86 7.78
C GLN A 128 -12.67 -14.80 6.91
N ASN A 129 -12.40 -15.99 7.42
CA ASN A 129 -11.82 -17.06 6.60
C ASN A 129 -12.94 -17.71 5.79
N ASP A 130 -13.14 -17.23 4.58
CA ASP A 130 -14.08 -17.76 3.59
C ASP A 130 -13.41 -17.85 2.21
N ASP A 131 -14.16 -18.10 1.16
CA ASP A 131 -13.64 -18.32 -0.20
C ASP A 131 -13.21 -17.02 -0.94
N ARG A 132 -13.26 -15.86 -0.26
CA ARG A 132 -12.83 -14.59 -0.84
C ARG A 132 -11.34 -14.40 -0.69
N ILE A 133 -10.72 -13.83 -1.72
CA ILE A 133 -9.34 -13.36 -1.61
C ILE A 133 -9.28 -12.07 -0.79
N ASN A 134 -8.32 -11.99 0.12
CA ASN A 134 -8.09 -10.83 0.98
C ASN A 134 -6.79 -10.14 0.56
N ILE A 135 -6.92 -8.90 0.10
CA ILE A 135 -5.82 -8.10 -0.47
C ILE A 135 -5.60 -6.87 0.38
N ALA A 136 -4.36 -6.61 0.77
CA ALA A 136 -3.98 -5.36 1.43
C ALA A 136 -3.26 -4.42 0.46
N PHE A 137 -3.59 -3.13 0.53
CA PHE A 137 -2.90 -2.05 -0.19
C PHE A 137 -2.28 -1.09 0.79
N MET A 138 -0.99 -0.77 0.59
CA MET A 138 -0.27 0.23 1.37
C MET A 138 0.76 0.93 0.48
N HIS A 139 1.15 2.17 0.81
CA HIS A 139 2.16 2.86 0.03
C HIS A 139 3.57 2.38 0.36
N HIS A 140 3.96 2.41 1.62
CA HIS A 140 5.27 1.94 2.07
C HIS A 140 5.22 0.44 2.34
N GLY A 141 6.21 -0.31 1.89
CA GLY A 141 6.35 -1.74 2.20
C GLY A 141 6.61 -2.00 3.69
N VAL A 142 6.52 -3.27 4.10
CA VAL A 142 6.72 -3.68 5.51
C VAL A 142 8.07 -3.25 6.05
N GLU A 143 9.09 -3.20 5.20
CA GLU A 143 10.46 -2.79 5.55
C GLU A 143 10.58 -1.33 6.02
N PHE A 144 9.61 -0.48 5.69
CA PHE A 144 9.56 0.91 6.16
C PHE A 144 8.96 1.06 7.56
N LEU A 145 8.24 0.05 8.02
CA LEU A 145 7.74 0.03 9.39
C LEU A 145 8.86 -0.18 10.39
N ARG A 146 8.68 0.29 11.61
CA ARG A 146 9.61 0.01 12.71
C ARG A 146 9.77 -1.49 12.90
N GLU A 147 10.96 -1.92 13.30
CA GLU A 147 11.30 -3.34 13.45
C GLU A 147 10.33 -4.09 14.39
N ASP A 148 9.93 -3.46 15.48
CA ASP A 148 8.97 -4.04 16.44
C ASP A 148 7.55 -4.15 15.87
N GLU A 149 7.20 -3.31 14.90
CA GLU A 149 5.90 -3.33 14.20
C GLU A 149 5.89 -4.29 13.01
N GLN A 150 7.02 -4.48 12.34
CA GLN A 150 7.09 -5.38 11.18
C GLN A 150 6.57 -6.78 11.52
N ARG A 151 7.04 -7.36 12.63
CA ARG A 151 6.62 -8.69 13.08
C ARG A 151 5.14 -8.72 13.48
N LYS A 152 4.68 -7.71 14.23
CA LYS A 152 3.28 -7.59 14.61
C LYS A 152 2.37 -7.46 13.40
N PHE A 153 2.81 -6.66 12.41
CA PHE A 153 2.08 -6.47 11.16
C PHE A 153 1.97 -7.77 10.37
N GLN A 154 3.08 -8.49 10.20
CA GLN A 154 3.10 -9.78 9.50
C GLN A 154 2.18 -10.79 10.19
N GLN A 155 2.28 -10.93 11.52
CA GLN A 155 1.40 -11.81 12.28
C GLN A 155 -0.08 -11.41 12.13
N LEU A 156 -0.37 -10.11 12.15
CA LEU A 156 -1.74 -9.61 11.98
C LEU A 156 -2.26 -9.92 10.57
N MET A 157 -1.45 -9.76 9.52
CA MET A 157 -1.84 -10.12 8.15
C MET A 157 -2.13 -11.62 8.04
N GLU A 158 -1.34 -12.46 8.68
CA GLU A 158 -1.57 -13.91 8.74
C GLU A 158 -2.88 -14.25 9.48
N ASP A 159 -3.06 -13.70 10.68
CA ASP A 159 -4.25 -13.93 11.51
C ASP A 159 -5.55 -13.48 10.82
N CYS A 160 -5.44 -12.49 9.94
CA CYS A 160 -6.55 -11.95 9.16
C CYS A 160 -6.67 -12.57 7.77
N HIS A 161 -5.91 -13.64 7.51
CA HIS A 161 -5.96 -14.34 6.23
C HIS A 161 -5.72 -13.42 5.02
N ILE A 162 -4.82 -12.43 5.16
CA ILE A 162 -4.40 -11.62 4.01
C ILE A 162 -3.54 -12.50 3.10
N ASP A 163 -3.96 -12.62 1.84
CA ASP A 163 -3.28 -13.47 0.85
C ASP A 163 -2.16 -12.69 0.15
N VAL A 164 -2.42 -11.43 -0.16
CA VAL A 164 -1.52 -10.59 -0.97
C VAL A 164 -1.45 -9.18 -0.39
N VAL A 165 -0.23 -8.62 -0.38
CA VAL A 165 0.02 -7.21 -0.04
C VAL A 165 0.61 -6.50 -1.25
N PHE A 166 0.01 -5.40 -1.68
CA PHE A 166 0.59 -4.52 -2.70
C PHE A 166 1.17 -3.27 -2.05
N SER A 167 2.36 -2.89 -2.49
CA SER A 167 3.04 -1.66 -2.04
C SER A 167 3.69 -0.91 -3.21
N GLY A 168 4.12 0.31 -2.93
CA GLY A 168 4.84 1.18 -3.86
C GLY A 168 6.10 1.77 -3.22
N HIS A 169 6.25 3.08 -3.27
CA HIS A 169 7.26 3.93 -2.62
C HIS A 169 8.70 3.71 -3.08
N SER A 170 9.22 2.50 -2.97
CA SER A 170 10.63 2.22 -3.32
C SER A 170 10.95 2.39 -4.80
N HIS A 171 9.92 2.52 -5.63
CA HIS A 171 9.97 2.52 -7.10
C HIS A 171 10.69 1.29 -7.69
N LYS A 172 11.04 0.32 -6.87
CA LYS A 172 11.69 -0.92 -7.32
C LYS A 172 10.64 -2.01 -7.44
N ILE A 173 10.51 -2.53 -8.64
CA ILE A 173 9.69 -3.70 -8.89
C ILE A 173 10.23 -4.86 -8.07
N GLY A 174 9.37 -5.54 -7.33
CA GLY A 174 9.80 -6.65 -6.51
C GLY A 174 8.67 -7.52 -5.99
N LYS A 175 9.06 -8.71 -5.63
CA LYS A 175 8.27 -9.66 -4.85
C LYS A 175 9.07 -10.05 -3.63
N LYS A 176 8.44 -10.00 -2.46
CA LYS A 176 9.00 -10.49 -1.21
C LYS A 176 8.00 -11.43 -0.55
N THR A 177 8.47 -12.61 -0.18
CA THR A 177 7.67 -13.56 0.60
C THR A 177 8.18 -13.53 2.04
N TYR A 178 7.28 -13.47 2.98
CA TYR A 178 7.58 -13.51 4.40
C TYR A 178 7.37 -14.93 4.89
N ASP A 179 8.45 -15.71 4.89
CA ASP A 179 8.41 -17.16 5.18
C ASP A 179 8.26 -17.49 6.67
N ASP A 180 8.41 -16.50 7.55
CA ASP A 180 8.20 -16.64 9.00
C ASP A 180 6.73 -16.85 9.37
N THR A 181 5.83 -16.72 8.41
CA THR A 181 4.39 -16.94 8.56
C THR A 181 3.99 -18.31 8.04
N LYS A 182 3.01 -18.94 8.66
CA LYS A 182 2.54 -20.30 8.27
C LYS A 182 1.98 -20.36 6.84
N ARG A 183 1.49 -19.23 6.31
CA ARG A 183 0.87 -19.13 4.99
C ARG A 183 1.78 -18.51 3.93
N GLY A 184 2.89 -17.86 4.33
CA GLY A 184 3.75 -17.16 3.40
C GLY A 184 3.06 -15.95 2.77
N ILE A 185 3.02 -14.80 3.46
CA ILE A 185 2.46 -13.56 2.90
C ILE A 185 3.34 -13.08 1.76
N CYS A 186 2.73 -12.81 0.62
CA CYS A 186 3.43 -12.28 -0.54
C CYS A 186 3.20 -10.78 -0.69
N GLN A 187 4.27 -9.99 -0.62
CA GLN A 187 4.25 -8.56 -0.94
C GLN A 187 4.76 -8.31 -2.34
N PHE A 188 3.96 -7.62 -3.15
CA PHE A 188 4.33 -7.10 -4.46
C PHE A 188 4.59 -5.60 -4.38
N THR A 189 5.73 -5.15 -4.90
CA THR A 189 6.08 -3.74 -4.97
C THR A 189 6.07 -3.28 -6.41
N CYS A 190 5.26 -2.26 -6.73
CA CYS A 190 5.21 -1.62 -8.03
C CYS A 190 6.39 -0.65 -8.23
N GLY A 191 6.80 -0.47 -9.47
CA GLY A 191 7.65 0.63 -9.89
C GLY A 191 6.93 1.98 -9.84
N GLY A 192 7.69 3.05 -10.05
CA GLY A 192 7.13 4.40 -10.10
C GLY A 192 6.25 4.64 -11.34
N PRO A 193 5.45 5.71 -11.35
CA PRO A 193 4.61 6.07 -12.49
C PRO A 193 5.39 6.70 -13.64
N LEU A 194 6.60 7.17 -13.37
CA LEU A 194 7.49 7.80 -14.34
C LEU A 194 8.79 7.01 -14.45
N GLU A 195 9.36 7.02 -15.66
CA GLU A 195 10.71 6.47 -15.86
C GLU A 195 11.74 7.38 -15.20
N ASP A 196 12.60 6.79 -14.39
CA ASP A 196 13.81 7.41 -13.87
C ASP A 196 15.02 6.51 -14.17
N ASP A 197 16.24 6.98 -13.82
CA ASP A 197 17.47 6.24 -14.11
C ASP A 197 17.55 4.85 -13.44
N TYR A 198 16.65 4.56 -12.51
CA TYR A 198 16.67 3.36 -11.69
C TYR A 198 15.45 2.45 -11.92
N ASN A 199 14.34 2.98 -12.47
CA ASN A 199 13.07 2.27 -12.45
C ASN A 199 12.25 2.51 -13.71
N LYS A 200 11.52 1.44 -14.10
CA LYS A 200 10.55 1.51 -15.20
C LYS A 200 9.15 1.69 -14.61
N PRO A 201 8.31 2.53 -15.24
CA PRO A 201 6.89 2.55 -14.91
C PRO A 201 6.31 1.13 -15.00
N SER A 202 5.54 0.74 -14.00
CA SER A 202 4.98 -0.60 -13.95
C SER A 202 3.63 -0.65 -13.26
N PHE A 203 2.85 -1.67 -13.61
CA PHE A 203 1.64 -2.05 -12.90
C PHE A 203 1.49 -3.57 -12.88
N TYR A 204 0.69 -4.06 -11.94
CA TYR A 204 0.26 -5.45 -11.89
C TYR A 204 -1.17 -5.58 -12.41
N TYR A 205 -1.37 -6.54 -13.30
CA TYR A 205 -2.68 -7.03 -13.69
C TYR A 205 -2.89 -8.39 -13.02
N CYS A 206 -3.93 -8.50 -12.20
CA CYS A 206 -4.14 -9.68 -11.38
C CYS A 206 -5.48 -10.33 -11.67
N ILE A 207 -5.49 -11.66 -11.71
CA ILE A 207 -6.67 -12.48 -11.94
C ILE A 207 -6.82 -13.43 -10.75
N TYR A 208 -7.98 -13.43 -10.14
CA TYR A 208 -8.35 -14.42 -9.14
C TYR A 208 -9.48 -15.31 -9.67
N ASN A 209 -9.27 -16.61 -9.61
CA ASN A 209 -10.28 -17.60 -9.94
C ASN A 209 -10.84 -18.20 -8.64
N SER A 210 -12.07 -17.83 -8.29
CA SER A 210 -12.75 -18.27 -7.07
C SER A 210 -13.01 -19.78 -7.00
N ASP A 211 -13.19 -20.42 -8.17
CA ASP A 211 -13.50 -21.85 -8.20
C ASP A 211 -12.28 -22.73 -7.92
N THR A 212 -11.11 -22.23 -8.31
CA THR A 212 -9.83 -22.95 -8.16
C THR A 212 -8.93 -22.34 -7.08
N HIS A 213 -9.34 -21.22 -6.48
CA HIS A 213 -8.54 -20.40 -5.55
C HIS A 213 -7.15 -20.04 -6.07
N LYS A 214 -7.03 -19.90 -7.39
CA LYS A 214 -5.76 -19.50 -8.03
C LYS A 214 -5.71 -18.00 -8.22
N PHE A 215 -4.60 -17.41 -7.80
CA PHE A 215 -4.26 -16.02 -8.02
C PHE A 215 -3.09 -15.95 -9.01
N GLU A 216 -3.28 -15.22 -10.08
CA GLU A 216 -2.25 -14.94 -11.10
C GLU A 216 -1.97 -13.46 -11.12
N CYS A 217 -0.70 -13.08 -11.11
CA CYS A 217 -0.25 -11.71 -11.13
C CYS A 217 0.70 -11.50 -12.30
N GLN A 218 0.34 -10.63 -13.22
CA GLN A 218 1.12 -10.27 -14.40
C GLN A 218 1.74 -8.89 -14.20
N LEU A 219 3.06 -8.81 -14.29
CA LEU A 219 3.79 -7.56 -14.24
C LEU A 219 3.90 -6.95 -15.63
N HIS A 220 3.45 -5.73 -15.78
CA HIS A 220 3.59 -4.95 -17.01
C HIS A 220 4.52 -3.76 -16.78
N THR A 221 5.47 -3.55 -17.70
CA THR A 221 6.37 -2.39 -17.68
C THR A 221 6.21 -1.58 -18.95
N TYR A 222 6.45 -0.27 -18.86
CA TYR A 222 6.43 0.60 -20.02
C TYR A 222 7.75 0.45 -20.80
N ALA A 223 7.66 0.12 -22.07
CA ALA A 223 8.81 -0.02 -22.93
C ALA A 223 9.07 1.26 -23.73
N VAL A 224 10.28 1.81 -23.63
CA VAL A 224 10.72 3.01 -24.33
C VAL A 224 11.53 2.65 -25.61
N ASP A 225 11.44 1.41 -26.06
CA ASP A 225 12.19 0.88 -27.21
C ASP A 225 11.67 1.30 -28.61
N GLY A 226 10.99 2.45 -28.66
CA GLY A 226 10.38 2.99 -29.88
C GLY A 226 8.93 2.52 -30.12
N SER A 227 8.40 1.58 -29.33
CA SER A 227 7.00 1.15 -29.42
C SER A 227 6.06 1.92 -28.48
N ALA A 228 6.62 2.63 -27.49
CA ALA A 228 5.88 3.41 -26.47
C ALA A 228 4.64 2.65 -25.96
N ALA A 229 4.83 1.42 -25.49
CA ALA A 229 3.74 0.53 -25.13
C ALA A 229 4.00 -0.20 -23.81
N TRP A 230 2.94 -0.52 -23.11
CA TRP A 230 2.97 -1.43 -21.98
C TRP A 230 3.19 -2.86 -22.46
N LYS A 231 4.18 -3.55 -21.91
CA LYS A 231 4.54 -4.92 -22.25
C LYS A 231 4.64 -5.78 -20.99
N LEU A 232 4.33 -7.05 -21.13
CA LEU A 232 4.59 -8.04 -20.09
C LEU A 232 6.11 -8.09 -19.80
N ALA A 233 6.48 -8.03 -18.53
CA ALA A 233 7.87 -7.97 -18.09
C ALA A 233 8.50 -9.38 -18.05
N GLU A 234 8.69 -10.00 -19.20
CA GLU A 234 9.19 -11.38 -19.36
C GLU A 234 10.59 -11.59 -18.77
N THR A 235 11.39 -10.53 -18.66
CA THR A 235 12.79 -10.60 -18.18
C THR A 235 12.95 -10.30 -16.69
N GLU A 236 11.86 -9.99 -15.99
CA GLU A 236 11.95 -9.71 -14.56
C GLU A 236 12.20 -10.99 -13.75
N ARG A 237 13.31 -11.03 -13.01
CA ARG A 237 13.80 -12.25 -12.34
C ARG A 237 12.84 -12.84 -11.30
N SER A 238 11.97 -12.01 -10.74
CA SER A 238 10.99 -12.44 -9.74
C SER A 238 9.75 -13.09 -10.32
N PHE A 239 9.61 -13.06 -11.65
CA PHE A 239 8.45 -13.54 -12.39
C PHE A 239 8.88 -14.49 -13.51
N GLU A 240 8.27 -15.65 -13.59
CA GLU A 240 8.48 -16.56 -14.70
C GLU A 240 7.71 -16.04 -15.92
N ASN A 241 8.44 -15.61 -16.96
CA ASN A 241 7.85 -14.96 -18.15
C ASN A 241 6.89 -13.81 -17.83
N GLY A 242 7.19 -13.01 -16.79
CA GLY A 242 6.36 -11.90 -16.37
C GLY A 242 5.09 -12.29 -15.61
N VAL A 243 4.89 -13.56 -15.31
CA VAL A 243 3.69 -14.10 -14.62
C VAL A 243 4.08 -14.80 -13.34
N LEU A 244 3.29 -14.63 -12.31
CA LEU A 244 3.37 -15.38 -11.07
C LEU A 244 2.00 -16.00 -10.77
N SER A 245 1.99 -17.31 -10.54
CA SER A 245 0.82 -18.03 -10.05
C SER A 245 0.99 -18.39 -8.58
N TYR A 246 -0.05 -18.17 -7.78
CA TYR A 246 -0.06 -18.40 -6.33
C TYR A 246 -1.30 -19.21 -5.92
#